data_99d57539b0eecfbdb324c91e481376b9
#
_entry.id   99d57539b0eecfbdb324c91e481376b9
#
_cell.length_a   1.000
_cell.length_b   1.000
_cell.length_c   1.000
_cell.angle_alpha   90.00
_cell.angle_beta   90.00
_cell.angle_gamma   90.00
#
_symmetry.space_group_name_H-M   'P 1'
#
loop_
_entity.id
_entity.type
_entity.pdbx_description
1 polymer ?
#
loop_
_entity_poly.entity_id
_entity_poly.type
_entity_poly.pdbx_seq_one_letter_code
_entity_poly.pdbx_strand_id
1 'polypeptide(L)'
;MVRRKHALLIATYEYQDDLLRKLVAPAQDARALAKVLEDPNIGGFEVRVLLNKSSYEVAQELELFFSDREKDDLLLLYFSGHGIKDEDGRLYLATPNTRHRIEGERRQ
;
A
#
# COMPACT_ATOMS: atom_id res chain seq x y z
N MET A 1 18.78 15.86 11.62
CA MET A 1 17.77 15.45 12.61
C MET A 1 16.45 15.18 11.96
N VAL A 2 15.86 14.03 12.26
CA VAL A 2 14.54 13.68 11.76
C VAL A 2 13.49 14.43 12.56
N ARG A 3 12.64 15.18 11.89
CA ARG A 3 11.61 15.95 12.57
C ARG A 3 10.35 15.18 12.81
N ARG A 4 9.88 14.51 11.77
CA ARG A 4 8.67 13.71 11.85
C ARG A 4 8.87 12.41 11.10
N LYS A 5 8.18 11.39 11.56
CA LYS A 5 8.21 10.08 10.93
C LYS A 5 6.78 9.70 10.57
N HIS A 6 6.55 9.48 9.30
CA HIS A 6 5.22 9.12 8.79
C HIS A 6 5.30 7.80 8.06
N ALA A 7 4.34 6.93 8.30
CA ALA A 7 4.27 5.65 7.63
C ALA A 7 2.87 5.47 7.04
N LEU A 8 2.83 5.01 5.80
CA LEU A 8 1.59 4.63 5.14
C LEU A 8 1.69 3.17 4.78
N LEU A 9 0.81 2.37 5.37
CA LEU A 9 0.77 0.93 5.16
C LEU A 9 -0.47 0.58 4.37
N ILE A 10 -0.28 -0.01 3.20
CA ILE A 10 -1.37 -0.36 2.30
C ILE A 10 -1.42 -1.86 2.17
N ALA A 11 -2.54 -2.46 2.55
CA ALA A 11 -2.72 -3.90 2.44
C ALA A 11 -4.00 -4.22 1.68
N THR A 12 -3.88 -5.09 0.69
CA THR A 12 -5.02 -5.54 -0.11
C THR A 12 -5.04 -7.05 -0.10
N TYR A 13 -6.14 -7.61 0.33
CA TYR A 13 -6.28 -9.06 0.44
C TYR A 13 -7.64 -9.57 -0.05
N GLU A 14 -8.53 -8.67 -0.44
CA GLU A 14 -9.82 -9.02 -1.06
C GLU A 14 -9.89 -8.37 -2.43
N TYR A 15 -10.21 -9.16 -3.44
CA TYR A 15 -10.21 -8.72 -4.82
C TYR A 15 -11.54 -9.06 -5.48
N GLN A 16 -12.05 -8.16 -6.30
CA GLN A 16 -13.27 -8.39 -7.06
C GLN A 16 -13.02 -9.36 -8.21
N ASP A 17 -11.81 -9.33 -8.76
CA ASP A 17 -11.45 -10.21 -9.88
C ASP A 17 -11.10 -11.59 -9.36
N ASP A 18 -11.80 -12.62 -9.83
CA ASP A 18 -11.58 -14.00 -9.39
C ASP A 18 -10.21 -14.54 -9.77
N LEU A 19 -9.55 -13.90 -10.74
CA LEU A 19 -8.20 -14.28 -11.11
C LEU A 19 -7.17 -13.84 -10.08
N LEU A 20 -7.56 -12.95 -9.16
CA LEU A 20 -6.70 -12.50 -8.09
C LEU A 20 -7.10 -13.19 -6.80
N ARG A 21 -6.26 -14.12 -6.38
CA ARG A 21 -6.56 -14.93 -5.20
C ARG A 21 -6.64 -14.08 -3.95
N LYS A 22 -7.63 -14.38 -3.13
CA LYS A 22 -7.76 -13.75 -1.83
C LYS A 22 -6.56 -14.13 -0.96
N LEU A 23 -6.03 -13.14 -0.25
CA LEU A 23 -4.90 -13.34 0.64
C LEU A 23 -5.38 -13.24 2.09
N VAL A 24 -4.67 -13.90 3.00
CA VAL A 24 -5.04 -13.92 4.42
C VAL A 24 -4.12 -13.05 5.26
N ALA A 25 -2.84 -13.12 5.00
CA ALA A 25 -1.83 -12.49 5.84
C ALA A 25 -1.71 -10.97 5.80
N PRO A 26 -1.98 -10.29 4.66
CA PRO A 26 -1.65 -8.86 4.57
C PRO A 26 -2.22 -7.96 5.66
N ALA A 27 -3.46 -8.22 6.10
CA ALA A 27 -4.07 -7.40 7.14
C ALA A 27 -3.35 -7.56 8.47
N GLN A 28 -3.02 -8.80 8.82
CA GLN A 28 -2.33 -9.09 10.08
C GLN A 28 -0.92 -8.52 10.06
N ASP A 29 -0.24 -8.67 8.94
CA ASP A 29 1.13 -8.17 8.79
C ASP A 29 1.16 -6.65 8.89
N ALA A 30 0.22 -5.98 8.26
CA ALA A 30 0.16 -4.52 8.30
C ALA A 30 -0.10 -4.03 9.72
N ARG A 31 -1.01 -4.68 10.44
CA ARG A 31 -1.32 -4.29 11.81
C ARG A 31 -0.16 -4.54 12.76
N ALA A 32 0.53 -5.66 12.58
CA ALA A 32 1.70 -5.97 13.40
C ALA A 32 2.81 -4.95 13.16
N LEU A 33 3.05 -4.62 11.91
CA LEU A 33 4.05 -3.61 11.57
C LEU A 33 3.65 -2.24 12.13
N ALA A 34 2.36 -1.88 12.04
CA ALA A 34 1.88 -0.62 12.56
C ALA A 34 2.17 -0.48 14.05
N LYS A 35 1.94 -1.53 14.81
CA LYS A 35 2.22 -1.51 16.26
C LYS A 35 3.67 -1.22 16.57
N VAL A 36 4.57 -1.85 15.84
CA VAL A 36 6.00 -1.63 16.03
C VAL A 36 6.38 -0.20 15.66
N LEU A 37 5.89 0.28 14.53
CA LEU A 37 6.23 1.61 14.05
C LEU A 37 5.68 2.73 14.94
N GLU A 38 4.50 2.52 15.51
CA GLU A 38 3.86 3.52 16.37
C GLU A 38 4.48 3.60 17.76
N ASP A 39 5.11 2.52 18.20
CA ASP A 39 5.67 2.48 19.55
C ASP A 39 6.76 3.55 19.69
N PRO A 40 6.57 4.52 20.62
CA PRO A 40 7.54 5.61 20.77
C PRO A 40 8.92 5.14 21.17
N ASN A 41 9.03 3.96 21.77
CA ASN A 41 10.31 3.40 22.18
C ASN A 41 11.00 2.63 21.05
N ILE A 42 10.30 2.40 19.94
CA ILE A 42 10.85 1.65 18.81
C ILE A 42 10.92 2.53 17.58
N GLY A 43 9.79 2.84 16.96
CA GLY A 43 9.75 3.60 15.73
C GLY A 43 9.35 5.05 15.89
N GLY A 44 8.31 5.28 16.67
CA GLY A 44 7.78 6.64 16.88
C GLY A 44 7.16 7.25 15.64
N PHE A 45 6.60 6.42 14.75
CA PHE A 45 5.97 6.89 13.51
C PHE A 45 4.50 7.27 13.74
N GLU A 46 4.05 8.24 12.97
CA GLU A 46 2.62 8.44 12.77
C GLU A 46 2.23 7.48 11.67
N VAL A 47 1.36 6.52 11.98
CA VAL A 47 1.03 5.44 11.05
C VAL A 47 -0.41 5.55 10.58
N ARG A 48 -0.59 5.39 9.26
CA ARG A 48 -1.90 5.27 8.66
C ARG A 48 -1.96 3.93 7.94
N VAL A 49 -3.02 3.18 8.19
CA VAL A 49 -3.21 1.86 7.57
C VAL A 49 -4.42 1.89 6.65
N LEU A 50 -4.24 1.44 5.43
CA LEU A 50 -5.32 1.34 4.44
C LEU A 50 -5.53 -0.13 4.13
N LEU A 51 -6.74 -0.63 4.38
CA LEU A 51 -7.08 -2.02 4.12
C LEU A 51 -8.15 -2.10 3.04
N ASN A 52 -7.86 -2.79 1.95
CA ASN A 52 -8.81 -3.03 0.85
C ASN A 52 -9.44 -1.75 0.29
N LYS A 53 -8.62 -0.73 0.11
CA LYS A 53 -9.10 0.52 -0.48
C LYS A 53 -8.99 0.47 -2.00
N SER A 54 -9.93 1.13 -2.68
CA SER A 54 -9.93 1.18 -4.14
C SER A 54 -8.71 1.94 -4.67
N SER A 55 -8.44 1.79 -5.95
CA SER A 55 -7.32 2.47 -6.58
C SER A 55 -7.43 3.99 -6.43
N TYR A 56 -8.63 4.54 -6.52
CA TYR A 56 -8.86 5.97 -6.36
C TYR A 56 -8.48 6.43 -4.96
N GLU A 57 -8.93 5.69 -3.96
CA GLU A 57 -8.63 6.03 -2.57
C GLU A 57 -7.14 5.92 -2.27
N VAL A 58 -6.51 4.86 -2.78
CA VAL A 58 -5.06 4.67 -2.60
C VAL A 58 -4.30 5.83 -3.24
N ALA A 59 -4.69 6.22 -4.46
CA ALA A 59 -4.02 7.32 -5.15
C ALA A 59 -4.14 8.63 -4.37
N GLN A 60 -5.33 8.92 -3.83
CA GLN A 60 -5.53 10.11 -3.01
C GLN A 60 -4.66 10.08 -1.76
N GLU A 61 -4.60 8.94 -1.09
CA GLU A 61 -3.82 8.82 0.14
C GLU A 61 -2.32 8.95 -0.13
N LEU A 62 -1.86 8.41 -1.26
CA LEU A 62 -0.46 8.56 -1.65
C LEU A 62 -0.12 10.02 -1.91
N GLU A 63 -1.02 10.73 -2.58
CA GLU A 63 -0.81 12.15 -2.86
C GLU A 63 -0.71 12.95 -1.56
N LEU A 64 -1.62 12.68 -0.63
CA LEU A 64 -1.59 13.35 0.67
C LEU A 64 -0.34 12.96 1.47
N PHE A 65 0.07 11.71 1.38
CA PHE A 65 1.22 11.22 2.12
C PHE A 65 2.51 11.96 1.73
N PHE A 66 2.63 12.31 0.47
CA PHE A 66 3.82 13.00 -0.03
C PHE A 66 3.68 14.52 -0.04
N SER A 67 2.53 15.05 0.40
CA SER A 67 2.31 16.50 0.41
C SER A 67 2.92 17.17 1.63
N ASP A 68 3.38 18.39 1.44
CA ASP A 68 3.79 19.28 2.54
C ASP A 68 4.78 18.65 3.50
N ARG A 69 5.72 17.87 2.96
CA ARG A 69 6.74 17.26 3.80
C ARG A 69 7.95 18.14 3.91
N GLU A 70 8.54 18.12 5.09
CA GLU A 70 9.77 18.83 5.33
C GLU A 70 10.96 18.00 4.87
N LYS A 71 12.06 18.68 4.59
CA LYS A 71 13.27 18.03 4.10
C LYS A 71 13.76 16.90 5.02
N ASP A 72 13.61 17.09 6.32
CA ASP A 72 14.12 16.14 7.31
C ASP A 72 13.10 15.10 7.76
N ASP A 73 11.92 15.12 7.17
CA ASP A 73 10.90 14.13 7.49
C ASP A 73 11.29 12.77 6.94
N LEU A 74 10.98 11.72 7.68
CA LEU A 74 11.21 10.35 7.25
C LEU A 74 9.87 9.74 6.85
N LEU A 75 9.79 9.24 5.62
CA LEU A 75 8.57 8.64 5.09
C LEU A 75 8.82 7.17 4.80
N LEU A 76 7.92 6.34 5.31
CA LEU A 76 7.97 4.89 5.05
C LEU A 76 6.68 4.47 4.37
N LEU A 77 6.82 3.86 3.21
CA LEU A 77 5.68 3.34 2.45
C LEU A 77 5.80 1.83 2.37
N TYR A 78 4.73 1.15 2.78
CA TYR A 78 4.68 -0.30 2.77
C TYR A 78 3.46 -0.76 2.01
N PHE A 79 3.63 -1.78 1.18
CA PHE A 79 2.52 -2.38 0.45
C PHE A 79 2.57 -3.89 0.60
N SER A 80 1.41 -4.48 0.88
CA SER A 80 1.25 -5.93 0.92
C SER A 80 0.02 -6.30 0.11
N GLY A 81 0.20 -7.19 -0.87
CA GLY A 81 -0.88 -7.61 -1.76
C GLY A 81 -0.31 -8.19 -3.03
N HIS A 82 -1.15 -8.33 -4.03
CA HIS A 82 -0.72 -8.85 -5.33
C HIS A 82 -0.02 -7.78 -6.15
N GLY A 83 1.08 -8.16 -6.79
CA GLY A 83 1.72 -7.36 -7.81
C GLY A 83 1.48 -8.01 -9.16
N ILE A 84 1.25 -7.21 -10.17
CA ILE A 84 0.99 -7.68 -11.53
C ILE A 84 1.98 -7.03 -12.46
N LYS A 85 2.67 -7.84 -13.28
CA LYS A 85 3.57 -7.33 -14.31
C LYS A 85 2.90 -7.35 -15.65
N ASP A 86 3.07 -6.30 -16.44
CA ASP A 86 2.59 -6.30 -17.82
C ASP A 86 3.69 -6.82 -18.75
N GLU A 87 3.42 -6.80 -20.03
CA GLU A 87 4.35 -7.32 -21.02
C GLU A 87 5.65 -6.51 -21.10
N ASP A 88 5.59 -5.24 -20.73
CA ASP A 88 6.75 -4.36 -20.74
C ASP A 88 7.55 -4.43 -19.45
N GLY A 89 7.16 -5.29 -18.53
CA GLY A 89 7.85 -5.46 -17.27
C GLY A 89 7.46 -4.45 -16.20
N ARG A 90 6.44 -3.64 -16.43
CA ARG A 90 5.98 -2.69 -15.43
C ARG A 90 5.21 -3.41 -14.34
N LEU A 91 5.45 -3.00 -13.11
CA LEU A 91 4.78 -3.58 -11.96
C LEU A 91 3.59 -2.71 -11.56
N TYR A 92 2.45 -3.36 -11.40
CA TYR A 92 1.24 -2.71 -10.90
C TYR A 92 0.86 -3.35 -9.58
N LEU A 93 0.55 -2.53 -8.59
CA LEU A 93 0.08 -3.01 -7.30
C LEU A 93 -1.43 -3.13 -7.38
N ALA A 94 -1.94 -4.32 -7.11
CA ALA A 94 -3.37 -4.60 -7.25
C ALA A 94 -4.17 -4.03 -6.07
N THR A 95 -5.31 -3.43 -6.38
CA THR A 95 -6.28 -2.96 -5.41
C THR A 95 -7.53 -3.83 -5.55
N PRO A 96 -8.52 -3.73 -4.65
CA PRO A 96 -9.71 -4.59 -4.75
C PRO A 96 -10.43 -4.51 -6.09
N ASN A 97 -10.41 -3.36 -6.74
CA ASN A 97 -11.08 -3.19 -8.02
C ASN A 97 -10.18 -3.44 -9.23
N THR A 98 -8.96 -3.92 -9.02
CA THR A 98 -8.05 -4.25 -10.12
C THR A 98 -8.57 -5.48 -10.86
N ARG A 99 -8.46 -5.47 -12.20
CA ARG A 99 -8.80 -6.61 -13.02
C ARG A 99 -7.56 -7.12 -13.71
N HIS A 100 -7.33 -8.42 -13.59
CA HIS A 100 -6.23 -9.09 -14.27
C HIS A 100 -6.74 -9.55 -15.62
N ARG A 101 -6.14 -9.03 -16.69
CA ARG A 101 -6.57 -9.35 -18.04
C ARG A 101 -5.70 -10.42 -18.66
N ILE A 102 -6.33 -11.15 -19.57
CA ILE A 102 -5.61 -12.17 -20.32
C ILE A 102 -4.73 -11.51 -21.37
N GLU A 103 -3.75 -12.26 -21.85
CA GLU A 103 -2.86 -11.81 -22.89
C GLU A 103 -3.61 -11.18 -24.07
N GLY A 104 -3.09 -10.06 -24.55
CA GLY A 104 -3.70 -9.32 -25.65
C GLY A 104 -4.63 -8.22 -25.24
N GLU A 105 -5.01 -8.18 -23.99
CA GLU A 105 -5.87 -7.13 -23.47
C GLU A 105 -5.06 -6.08 -22.72
N ARG A 106 -5.49 -4.85 -22.81
CA ARG A 106 -4.82 -3.75 -22.12
C ARG A 106 -5.37 -3.57 -20.72
N ARG A 107 -4.46 -3.42 -19.79
CA ARG A 107 -4.82 -3.10 -18.43
C ARG A 107 -4.97 -1.58 -18.28
N GLN A 108 -5.98 -1.18 -17.60
CA GLN A 108 -6.25 0.22 -17.33
C GLN A 108 -5.84 0.64 -15.93
#